data_df4ea763389b47c633bb8d55337219d5
#
_entry.id   df4ea763389b47c633bb8d55337219d5
#
_cell.length_a   1.000
_cell.length_b   1.000
_cell.length_c   1.000
_cell.angle_alpha   90.00
_cell.angle_beta   90.00
_cell.angle_gamma   90.00
#
_symmetry.space_group_name_H-M   'P 1'
#
loop_
_entity.id
_entity.type
_entity.pdbx_description
1 polymer ?
#
loop_
_entity_poly.entity_id
_entity_poly.type
_entity_poly.pdbx_seq_one_letter_code
_entity_poly.pdbx_strand_id
1 'polypeptide(L)'
;MNHSVNTNTPKKYEAIIFDLDGTLYNTANVDVLLRQLKQVKRMSPEYHQIWREIDKSIDGYKEFDGIAEVLQFVREKNVKAVLVTGAVKRRTNKLKRFNLPLMGIVSRFDVSHKKPHPAPMFRALEILGVDASKVLSIGNQVIDLQASKGAGIDFALASWGVREHEREQLEAESTYVLHDPREIIQMIV
;
A
#
# COMPACT_ATOMS: atom_id res chain seq x y z
N MET A 1 -34.93 15.42 23.33
CA MET A 1 -34.24 14.32 22.64
C MET A 1 -32.83 14.82 22.35
N ASN A 2 -31.86 14.40 23.17
CA ASN A 2 -30.47 14.81 23.03
C ASN A 2 -29.83 13.98 21.94
N HIS A 3 -29.57 14.63 20.79
CA HIS A 3 -28.63 14.08 19.81
C HIS A 3 -27.22 14.29 20.38
N SER A 4 -26.70 13.25 21.00
CA SER A 4 -25.27 13.17 21.31
C SER A 4 -24.52 13.17 20.00
N VAL A 5 -23.91 14.27 19.64
CA VAL A 5 -22.89 14.35 18.60
C VAL A 5 -21.75 13.46 19.07
N ASN A 6 -21.63 12.31 18.45
CA ASN A 6 -20.54 11.38 18.71
C ASN A 6 -19.26 12.00 18.13
N THR A 7 -18.57 12.83 18.91
CA THR A 7 -17.24 13.40 18.56
C THR A 7 -16.20 12.28 18.73
N ASN A 8 -16.28 11.27 17.88
CA ASN A 8 -15.25 10.25 17.82
C ASN A 8 -14.03 10.90 17.11
N THR A 9 -13.14 11.52 17.89
CA THR A 9 -11.84 11.91 17.38
C THR A 9 -11.20 10.65 16.76
N PRO A 10 -10.80 10.67 15.51
CA PRO A 10 -10.24 9.48 14.87
C PRO A 10 -9.04 8.99 15.68
N LYS A 11 -8.94 7.68 15.84
CA LYS A 11 -7.80 7.03 16.49
C LYS A 11 -6.52 7.51 15.81
N LYS A 12 -5.51 7.84 16.61
CA LYS A 12 -4.20 8.27 16.13
C LYS A 12 -3.23 7.10 16.11
N TYR A 13 -2.39 7.05 15.08
CA TYR A 13 -1.41 5.98 14.85
C TYR A 13 0.01 6.53 14.92
N GLU A 14 0.94 5.70 15.40
CA GLU A 14 2.37 6.04 15.53
C GLU A 14 3.18 5.65 14.28
N ALA A 15 2.62 4.76 13.44
CA ALA A 15 3.30 4.27 12.26
C ALA A 15 2.34 3.90 11.13
N ILE A 16 2.88 3.84 9.91
CA ILE A 16 2.12 3.55 8.69
C ILE A 16 2.76 2.39 7.93
N ILE A 17 1.91 1.51 7.40
CA ILE A 17 2.28 0.55 6.36
C ILE A 17 1.57 0.97 5.08
N PHE A 18 2.34 1.26 4.03
CA PHE A 18 1.80 1.58 2.71
C PHE A 18 1.86 0.37 1.78
N ASP A 19 0.82 0.13 0.99
CA ASP A 19 0.96 -0.56 -0.28
C ASP A 19 1.47 0.42 -1.34
N LEU A 20 1.94 -0.12 -2.48
CA LEU A 20 2.53 0.66 -3.57
C LEU A 20 1.55 0.91 -4.71
N ASP A 21 1.10 -0.19 -5.32
CA ASP A 21 0.43 -0.20 -6.64
C ASP A 21 -1.06 0.13 -6.48
N GLY A 22 -1.48 1.33 -6.90
CA GLY A 22 -2.84 1.82 -6.69
C GLY A 22 -3.03 2.53 -5.35
N THR A 23 -1.99 2.62 -4.53
CA THR A 23 -2.01 3.33 -3.23
C THR A 23 -1.15 4.59 -3.28
N LEU A 24 0.16 4.46 -3.42
CA LEU A 24 1.07 5.59 -3.60
C LEU A 24 1.18 6.03 -5.06
N TYR A 25 1.22 5.08 -5.98
CA TYR A 25 1.42 5.33 -7.41
C TYR A 25 0.27 4.76 -8.24
N ASN A 26 -0.16 5.53 -9.24
CA ASN A 26 -1.06 5.03 -10.27
C ASN A 26 -0.29 4.09 -11.20
N THR A 27 -0.54 2.81 -11.06
CA THR A 27 0.13 1.74 -11.80
C THR A 27 -0.84 0.92 -12.67
N ALA A 28 -1.97 1.51 -13.07
CA ALA A 28 -3.01 0.83 -13.84
C ALA A 28 -2.48 0.21 -15.15
N ASN A 29 -1.53 0.88 -15.81
CA ASN A 29 -0.84 0.36 -16.99
C ASN A 29 -0.01 -0.90 -16.69
N VAL A 30 0.62 -0.98 -15.51
CA VAL A 30 1.38 -2.16 -15.08
C VAL A 30 0.47 -3.35 -14.80
N ASP A 31 -0.70 -3.11 -14.25
CA ASP A 31 -1.71 -4.15 -14.03
C ASP A 31 -2.16 -4.82 -15.33
N VAL A 32 -2.28 -4.04 -16.41
CA VAL A 32 -2.57 -4.58 -17.75
C VAL A 32 -1.43 -5.49 -18.21
N LEU A 33 -0.19 -5.02 -18.13
CA LEU A 33 1.00 -5.80 -18.50
C LEU A 33 1.15 -7.08 -17.66
N LEU A 34 0.89 -7.00 -16.35
CA LEU A 34 0.93 -8.17 -15.47
C LEU A 34 -0.15 -9.20 -15.80
N ARG A 35 -1.32 -8.78 -16.28
CA ARG A 35 -2.36 -9.69 -16.78
C ARG A 35 -1.92 -10.37 -18.07
N GLN A 36 -1.35 -9.61 -19.02
CA GLN A 36 -0.79 -10.18 -20.25
C GLN A 36 0.33 -11.20 -19.95
N LEU A 37 1.21 -10.88 -19.00
CA LEU A 37 2.30 -11.75 -18.58
C LEU A 37 1.83 -13.15 -18.12
N LYS A 38 0.63 -13.23 -17.51
CA LYS A 38 0.02 -14.51 -17.08
C LYS A 38 -0.49 -15.36 -18.24
N GLN A 39 -0.70 -14.76 -19.42
CA GLN A 39 -1.25 -15.43 -20.60
C GLN A 39 -0.18 -15.96 -21.55
N VAL A 40 1.07 -15.53 -21.39
CA VAL A 40 2.17 -15.94 -22.25
C VAL A 40 3.02 -17.04 -21.60
N LYS A 41 3.64 -17.87 -22.44
CA LYS A 41 4.54 -18.92 -21.95
C LYS A 41 5.72 -18.30 -21.21
N ARG A 42 5.96 -18.75 -19.99
CA ARG A 42 7.10 -18.30 -19.18
C ARG A 42 8.41 -18.47 -19.96
N MET A 43 9.28 -17.46 -19.89
CA MET A 43 10.58 -17.41 -20.58
C MET A 43 10.52 -17.34 -22.11
N SER A 44 9.33 -17.12 -22.70
CA SER A 44 9.22 -16.81 -24.13
C SER A 44 9.76 -15.42 -24.49
N PRO A 45 10.02 -15.11 -25.78
CA PRO A 45 10.38 -13.75 -26.20
C PRO A 45 9.36 -12.70 -25.78
N GLU A 46 8.06 -13.02 -25.91
CA GLU A 46 6.95 -12.14 -25.49
C GLU A 46 6.95 -11.91 -23.97
N TYR A 47 7.24 -12.96 -23.18
CA TYR A 47 7.38 -12.84 -21.72
C TYR A 47 8.48 -11.84 -21.35
N HIS A 48 9.64 -11.92 -22.02
CA HIS A 48 10.74 -11.00 -21.78
C HIS A 48 10.45 -9.58 -22.30
N GLN A 49 9.70 -9.46 -23.38
CA GLN A 49 9.25 -8.14 -23.88
C GLN A 49 8.35 -7.45 -22.89
N ILE A 50 7.29 -8.14 -22.40
CA ILE A 50 6.37 -7.58 -21.40
C ILE A 50 7.13 -7.16 -20.14
N TRP A 51 8.09 -7.94 -19.67
CA TRP A 51 8.93 -7.54 -18.54
C TRP A 51 9.73 -6.26 -18.80
N ARG A 52 10.26 -6.08 -20.01
CA ARG A 52 10.96 -4.83 -20.38
C ARG A 52 9.99 -3.63 -20.37
N GLU A 53 8.76 -3.82 -20.80
CA GLU A 53 7.72 -2.77 -20.75
C GLU A 53 7.34 -2.42 -19.33
N ILE A 54 7.14 -3.42 -18.46
CA ILE A 54 6.92 -3.22 -17.02
C ILE A 54 8.09 -2.43 -16.40
N ASP A 55 9.32 -2.78 -16.70
CA ASP A 55 10.48 -2.05 -16.18
C ASP A 55 10.56 -0.60 -16.65
N LYS A 56 10.24 -0.34 -17.91
CA LYS A 56 10.18 1.03 -18.44
C LYS A 56 9.03 1.83 -17.80
N SER A 57 7.90 1.19 -17.54
CA SER A 57 6.73 1.86 -16.96
C SER A 57 7.00 2.43 -15.57
N ILE A 58 7.93 1.83 -14.80
CA ILE A 58 8.30 2.33 -13.46
C ILE A 58 8.88 3.74 -13.55
N ASP A 59 9.55 4.08 -14.65
CA ASP A 59 10.14 5.41 -14.88
C ASP A 59 9.07 6.49 -15.07
N GLY A 60 7.83 6.09 -15.43
CA GLY A 60 6.68 6.95 -15.63
C GLY A 60 5.63 6.85 -14.49
N TYR A 61 5.97 6.26 -13.35
CA TYR A 61 5.05 6.22 -12.21
C TYR A 61 4.70 7.65 -11.78
N LYS A 62 3.40 7.90 -11.70
CA LYS A 62 2.86 9.15 -11.16
C LYS A 62 2.22 8.86 -9.81
N GLU A 63 2.57 9.66 -8.83
CA GLU A 63 1.87 9.67 -7.54
C GLU A 63 0.42 10.08 -7.75
N PHE A 64 -0.46 9.55 -6.91
CA PHE A 64 -1.80 10.13 -6.83
C PHE A 64 -1.71 11.54 -6.22
N ASP A 65 -2.65 12.39 -6.58
CA ASP A 65 -2.74 13.73 -6.01
C ASP A 65 -2.83 13.65 -4.49
N GLY A 66 -2.08 14.47 -3.78
CA GLY A 66 -1.98 14.46 -2.32
C GLY A 66 -0.91 13.52 -1.72
N ILE A 67 -0.38 12.55 -2.48
CA ILE A 67 0.64 11.63 -1.96
C ILE A 67 1.96 12.35 -1.66
N ALA A 68 2.35 13.33 -2.48
CA ALA A 68 3.58 14.09 -2.25
C ALA A 68 3.54 14.80 -0.88
N GLU A 69 2.40 15.39 -0.52
CA GLU A 69 2.19 16.07 0.76
C GLU A 69 2.23 15.08 1.93
N VAL A 70 1.64 13.89 1.76
CA VAL A 70 1.72 12.82 2.79
C VAL A 70 3.16 12.38 3.02
N LEU A 71 3.91 12.12 1.95
CA LEU A 71 5.31 11.70 2.05
C LEU A 71 6.21 12.80 2.63
N GLN A 72 5.92 14.06 2.31
CA GLN A 72 6.58 15.21 2.93
C GLN A 72 6.29 15.26 4.43
N PHE A 73 5.04 15.11 4.85
CA PHE A 73 4.64 15.04 6.26
C PHE A 73 5.34 13.89 6.99
N VAL A 74 5.37 12.69 6.40
CA VAL A 74 6.07 11.52 6.96
C VAL A 74 7.55 11.83 7.20
N ARG A 75 8.20 12.54 6.26
CA ARG A 75 9.60 12.94 6.37
C ARG A 75 9.82 13.99 7.46
N GLU A 76 9.03 15.06 7.45
CA GLU A 76 9.19 16.20 8.36
C GLU A 76 8.89 15.83 9.81
N LYS A 77 7.91 14.95 10.02
CA LYS A 77 7.49 14.48 11.34
C LYS A 77 8.22 13.23 11.81
N ASN A 78 9.12 12.68 10.98
CA ASN A 78 9.83 11.44 11.29
C ASN A 78 8.88 10.26 11.60
N VAL A 79 7.74 10.21 10.90
CA VAL A 79 6.76 9.14 11.07
C VAL A 79 7.37 7.82 10.63
N LYS A 80 7.25 6.79 11.45
CA LYS A 80 7.68 5.46 11.10
C LYS A 80 6.83 4.90 9.96
N ALA A 81 7.45 4.58 8.82
CA ALA A 81 6.73 4.08 7.66
C ALA A 81 7.47 2.92 6.99
N VAL A 82 6.72 1.92 6.54
CA VAL A 82 7.22 0.76 5.78
C VAL A 82 6.33 0.55 4.56
N LEU A 83 6.94 0.16 3.44
CA LEU A 83 6.22 -0.26 2.24
C LEU A 83 6.08 -1.79 2.22
N VAL A 84 4.85 -2.29 2.03
CA VAL A 84 4.56 -3.72 1.85
C VAL A 84 3.96 -3.94 0.47
N THR A 85 4.71 -4.49 -0.46
CA THR A 85 4.29 -4.61 -1.87
C THR A 85 4.42 -6.02 -2.43
N GLY A 86 3.49 -6.40 -3.31
CA GLY A 86 3.58 -7.60 -4.14
C GLY A 86 4.63 -7.52 -5.25
N ALA A 87 5.29 -6.38 -5.42
CA ALA A 87 6.27 -6.15 -6.47
C ALA A 87 7.51 -7.06 -6.34
N VAL A 88 8.11 -7.40 -7.48
CA VAL A 88 9.36 -8.17 -7.52
C VAL A 88 10.55 -7.29 -7.11
N LYS A 89 11.61 -7.92 -6.58
CA LYS A 89 12.82 -7.24 -6.09
C LYS A 89 13.42 -6.25 -7.10
N ARG A 90 13.36 -6.57 -8.39
CA ARG A 90 13.80 -5.67 -9.46
C ARG A 90 13.02 -4.35 -9.47
N ARG A 91 11.70 -4.38 -9.26
CA ARG A 91 10.87 -3.18 -9.15
C ARG A 91 11.17 -2.40 -7.87
N THR A 92 11.26 -3.08 -6.73
CA THR A 92 11.56 -2.41 -5.46
C THR A 92 12.94 -1.76 -5.43
N ASN A 93 13.94 -2.34 -6.10
CA ASN A 93 15.25 -1.71 -6.26
C ASN A 93 15.19 -0.40 -7.05
N LYS A 94 14.34 -0.32 -8.07
CA LYS A 94 14.12 0.94 -8.81
C LYS A 94 13.42 2.00 -7.98
N LEU A 95 12.56 1.61 -7.02
CA LEU A 95 11.88 2.57 -6.13
C LEU A 95 12.84 3.32 -5.21
N LYS A 96 14.04 2.80 -4.93
CA LYS A 96 15.04 3.48 -4.12
C LYS A 96 15.41 4.87 -4.64
N ARG A 97 15.30 5.10 -5.95
CA ARG A 97 15.57 6.42 -6.57
C ARG A 97 14.52 7.49 -6.20
N PHE A 98 13.31 7.10 -5.80
CA PHE A 98 12.27 8.05 -5.38
C PHE A 98 12.51 8.60 -3.98
N ASN A 99 13.53 8.10 -3.27
CA ASN A 99 13.92 8.54 -1.93
C ASN A 99 12.71 8.66 -0.97
N LEU A 100 11.86 7.63 -0.99
CA LEU A 100 10.70 7.57 -0.13
C LEU A 100 11.12 7.58 1.36
N PRO A 101 10.41 8.28 2.24
CA PRO A 101 10.71 8.36 3.66
C PRO A 101 10.28 7.08 4.39
N LEU A 102 10.92 5.96 4.04
CA LEU A 102 10.57 4.63 4.54
C LEU A 102 11.72 4.02 5.34
N MET A 103 11.39 3.37 6.45
CA MET A 103 12.34 2.56 7.24
C MET A 103 12.73 1.27 6.51
N GLY A 104 11.86 0.78 5.63
CA GLY A 104 12.11 -0.45 4.88
C GLY A 104 11.06 -0.73 3.82
N ILE A 105 11.36 -1.72 2.99
CA ILE A 105 10.47 -2.25 1.96
C ILE A 105 10.38 -3.76 2.16
N VAL A 106 9.17 -4.27 2.37
CA VAL A 106 8.87 -5.69 2.42
C VAL A 106 8.24 -6.08 1.07
N SER A 107 9.00 -6.83 0.29
CA SER A 107 8.56 -7.37 -1.00
C SER A 107 8.06 -8.81 -0.84
N ARG A 108 7.43 -9.33 -1.87
CA ARG A 108 6.97 -10.74 -1.93
C ARG A 108 8.09 -11.78 -1.71
N PHE A 109 9.36 -11.41 -1.83
CA PHE A 109 10.52 -12.30 -1.68
C PHE A 109 11.19 -12.21 -0.32
N ASP A 110 10.77 -11.28 0.51
CA ASP A 110 11.31 -11.10 1.86
C ASP A 110 10.55 -11.93 2.92
N VAL A 111 9.53 -12.67 2.47
CA VAL A 111 8.63 -13.45 3.32
C VAL A 111 8.27 -14.79 2.69
N SER A 112 7.92 -15.77 3.51
CA SER A 112 7.50 -17.11 3.04
C SER A 112 6.16 -17.10 2.29
N HIS A 113 5.25 -16.24 2.70
CA HIS A 113 3.90 -16.11 2.12
C HIS A 113 3.59 -14.65 1.81
N LYS A 114 3.11 -14.38 0.59
CA LYS A 114 2.69 -13.05 0.15
C LYS A 114 1.28 -12.69 0.63
N LYS A 115 0.88 -11.41 0.57
CA LYS A 115 -0.52 -10.98 0.72
C LYS A 115 -1.44 -11.88 -0.15
N PRO A 116 -2.59 -12.36 0.34
CA PRO A 116 -3.32 -11.95 1.53
C PRO A 116 -2.84 -12.56 2.87
N HIS A 117 -1.81 -13.42 2.89
CA HIS A 117 -1.26 -13.95 4.13
C HIS A 117 -0.64 -12.80 4.96
N PRO A 118 -0.76 -12.80 6.32
CA PRO A 118 -0.29 -11.70 7.15
C PRO A 118 1.24 -11.62 7.32
N ALA A 119 2.01 -12.60 6.85
CA ALA A 119 3.46 -12.63 6.98
C ALA A 119 4.19 -11.33 6.57
N PRO A 120 3.81 -10.64 5.45
CA PRO A 120 4.43 -9.36 5.11
C PRO A 120 4.14 -8.26 6.12
N MET A 121 2.96 -8.27 6.74
CA MET A 121 2.58 -7.30 7.77
C MET A 121 3.34 -7.54 9.07
N PHE A 122 3.51 -8.80 9.50
CA PHE A 122 4.37 -9.12 10.64
C PHE A 122 5.81 -8.67 10.41
N ARG A 123 6.35 -8.90 9.21
CA ARG A 123 7.68 -8.42 8.86
C ARG A 123 7.78 -6.89 8.90
N ALA A 124 6.74 -6.18 8.48
CA ALA A 124 6.68 -4.73 8.57
C ALA A 124 6.62 -4.26 10.04
N LEU A 125 5.84 -4.92 10.90
CA LEU A 125 5.80 -4.63 12.35
C LEU A 125 7.17 -4.80 13.03
N GLU A 126 7.92 -5.83 12.67
CA GLU A 126 9.30 -6.03 13.16
C GLU A 126 10.21 -4.84 12.78
N ILE A 127 10.11 -4.33 11.55
CA ILE A 127 10.90 -3.17 11.08
C ILE A 127 10.47 -1.89 11.81
N LEU A 128 9.16 -1.69 11.99
CA LEU A 128 8.59 -0.51 12.66
C LEU A 128 8.90 -0.48 14.16
N GLY A 129 8.98 -1.64 14.81
CA GLY A 129 9.19 -1.74 16.26
C GLY A 129 8.05 -1.11 17.06
N VAL A 130 6.80 -1.28 16.61
CA VAL A 130 5.56 -0.80 17.27
C VAL A 130 4.49 -1.88 17.26
N ASP A 131 3.61 -1.82 18.25
CA ASP A 131 2.48 -2.75 18.33
C ASP A 131 1.49 -2.56 17.16
N ALA A 132 0.88 -3.66 16.71
CA ALA A 132 -0.08 -3.64 15.61
C ALA A 132 -1.23 -2.65 15.82
N SER A 133 -1.69 -2.50 17.07
CA SER A 133 -2.76 -1.57 17.44
C SER A 133 -2.43 -0.09 17.24
N LYS A 134 -1.15 0.25 17.04
CA LYS A 134 -0.65 1.61 16.82
C LYS A 134 -0.22 1.86 15.38
N VAL A 135 -0.46 0.90 14.49
CA VAL A 135 -0.11 0.96 13.08
C VAL A 135 -1.37 1.07 12.24
N LEU A 136 -1.35 1.95 11.24
CA LEU A 136 -2.36 2.02 10.19
C LEU A 136 -1.78 1.42 8.91
N SER A 137 -2.47 0.44 8.34
CA SER A 137 -2.16 -0.08 7.00
C SER A 137 -3.03 0.61 5.97
N ILE A 138 -2.44 1.04 4.85
CA ILE A 138 -3.13 1.73 3.77
C ILE A 138 -2.92 0.96 2.48
N GLY A 139 -4.01 0.60 1.83
CA GLY A 139 -4.01 -0.18 0.60
C GLY A 139 -5.30 -0.03 -0.19
N ASN A 140 -5.36 -0.63 -1.37
CA ASN A 140 -6.48 -0.48 -2.30
C ASN A 140 -7.11 -1.80 -2.78
N GLN A 141 -6.64 -2.95 -2.26
CA GLN A 141 -7.08 -4.26 -2.69
C GLN A 141 -7.51 -5.14 -1.50
N VAL A 142 -8.41 -6.10 -1.76
CA VAL A 142 -8.87 -7.08 -0.76
C VAL A 142 -7.71 -7.86 -0.13
N ILE A 143 -6.65 -8.13 -0.89
CA ILE A 143 -5.45 -8.81 -0.35
C ILE A 143 -4.70 -7.99 0.70
N ASP A 144 -4.76 -6.65 0.63
CA ASP A 144 -4.17 -5.74 1.62
C ASP A 144 -4.98 -5.77 2.91
N LEU A 145 -6.30 -5.63 2.78
CA LEU A 145 -7.26 -5.72 3.88
C LEU A 145 -7.10 -7.05 4.64
N GLN A 146 -7.09 -8.18 3.94
CA GLN A 146 -7.00 -9.50 4.56
C GLN A 146 -5.67 -9.70 5.30
N ALA A 147 -4.56 -9.26 4.68
CA ALA A 147 -3.25 -9.33 5.31
C ALA A 147 -3.17 -8.46 6.58
N SER A 148 -3.74 -7.25 6.56
CA SER A 148 -3.79 -6.33 7.70
C SER A 148 -4.64 -6.89 8.83
N LYS A 149 -5.86 -7.35 8.53
CA LYS A 149 -6.74 -8.01 9.51
C LYS A 149 -6.08 -9.22 10.14
N GLY A 150 -5.42 -10.07 9.35
CA GLY A 150 -4.70 -11.25 9.83
C GLY A 150 -3.52 -10.93 10.74
N ALA A 151 -3.00 -9.71 10.68
CA ALA A 151 -1.95 -9.22 11.57
C ALA A 151 -2.48 -8.33 12.72
N GLY A 152 -3.78 -8.14 12.84
CA GLY A 152 -4.39 -7.30 13.87
C GLY A 152 -4.14 -5.79 13.68
N ILE A 153 -3.92 -5.36 12.42
CA ILE A 153 -3.64 -3.98 12.04
C ILE A 153 -4.92 -3.35 11.48
N ASP A 154 -5.26 -2.14 11.93
CA ASP A 154 -6.34 -1.35 11.34
C ASP A 154 -6.03 -1.00 9.89
N PHE A 155 -7.04 -1.13 9.02
CA PHE A 155 -6.89 -0.93 7.59
C PHE A 155 -7.68 0.28 7.11
N ALA A 156 -7.02 1.16 6.37
CA ALA A 156 -7.62 2.27 5.66
C ALA A 156 -7.61 2.01 4.15
N LEU A 157 -8.79 2.04 3.55
CA LEU A 157 -8.96 1.91 2.11
C LEU A 157 -8.52 3.19 1.40
N ALA A 158 -7.57 3.08 0.49
CA ALA A 158 -7.21 4.11 -0.48
C ALA A 158 -8.22 4.06 -1.66
N SER A 159 -9.37 4.76 -1.50
CA SER A 159 -10.48 4.62 -2.46
C SER A 159 -10.16 5.18 -3.86
N TRP A 160 -9.15 6.04 -3.98
CA TRP A 160 -8.66 6.58 -5.25
C TRP A 160 -8.03 5.55 -6.19
N GLY A 161 -7.57 4.41 -5.67
CA GLY A 161 -6.97 3.34 -6.47
C GLY A 161 -7.73 2.02 -6.43
N VAL A 162 -8.91 1.99 -5.83
CA VAL A 162 -9.70 0.77 -5.69
C VAL A 162 -10.22 0.29 -7.06
N ARG A 163 -10.24 -1.03 -7.23
CA ARG A 163 -10.87 -1.67 -8.40
C ARG A 163 -12.37 -1.78 -8.16
N GLU A 164 -13.18 -1.41 -9.15
CA GLU A 164 -14.64 -1.34 -8.99
C GLU A 164 -15.27 -2.63 -8.46
N HIS A 165 -14.79 -3.79 -8.91
CA HIS A 165 -15.32 -5.09 -8.46
C HIS A 165 -14.94 -5.49 -7.02
N GLU A 166 -14.01 -4.75 -6.38
CA GLU A 166 -13.62 -4.96 -4.98
C GLU A 166 -14.17 -3.87 -4.05
N ARG A 167 -14.76 -2.79 -4.61
CA ARG A 167 -15.16 -1.58 -3.89
C ARG A 167 -16.14 -1.87 -2.76
N GLU A 168 -17.25 -2.50 -3.05
CA GLU A 168 -18.31 -2.77 -2.06
C GLU A 168 -17.78 -3.55 -0.86
N GLN A 169 -17.00 -4.61 -1.11
CA GLN A 169 -16.40 -5.39 -0.04
C GLN A 169 -15.42 -4.56 0.78
N LEU A 170 -14.54 -3.80 0.11
CA LEU A 170 -13.51 -3.01 0.77
C LEU A 170 -14.14 -1.89 1.62
N GLU A 171 -15.14 -1.17 1.11
CA GLU A 171 -15.84 -0.12 1.85
C GLU A 171 -16.58 -0.69 3.08
N ALA A 172 -17.18 -1.88 2.96
CA ALA A 172 -17.89 -2.53 4.06
C ALA A 172 -16.97 -3.08 5.16
N GLU A 173 -15.76 -3.53 4.78
CA GLU A 173 -14.88 -4.28 5.69
C GLU A 173 -13.68 -3.49 6.21
N SER A 174 -13.36 -2.32 5.64
CA SER A 174 -12.26 -1.47 6.08
C SER A 174 -12.58 -0.75 7.40
N THR A 175 -11.56 -0.49 8.21
CA THR A 175 -11.70 0.33 9.42
C THR A 175 -12.01 1.79 9.05
N TYR A 176 -11.39 2.26 7.97
CA TYR A 176 -11.59 3.61 7.42
C TYR A 176 -11.65 3.54 5.90
N VAL A 177 -12.41 4.46 5.29
CA VAL A 177 -12.43 4.72 3.85
C VAL A 177 -11.90 6.13 3.62
N LEU A 178 -10.77 6.24 2.96
CA LEU A 178 -10.14 7.52 2.64
C LEU A 178 -10.43 7.89 1.20
N HIS A 179 -10.88 9.11 0.97
CA HIS A 179 -11.22 9.63 -0.35
C HIS A 179 -10.12 10.53 -0.93
N ASP A 180 -9.32 11.13 -0.06
CA ASP A 180 -8.16 11.94 -0.41
C ASP A 180 -6.93 11.44 0.38
N PRO A 181 -5.76 11.30 -0.26
CA PRO A 181 -4.53 10.90 0.44
C PRO A 181 -4.20 11.79 1.66
N ARG A 182 -4.54 13.07 1.62
CA ARG A 182 -4.25 14.03 2.69
C ARG A 182 -4.95 13.70 4.01
N GLU A 183 -6.04 12.92 3.96
CA GLU A 183 -6.74 12.44 5.17
C GLU A 183 -5.83 11.57 6.05
N ILE A 184 -4.82 10.91 5.47
CA ILE A 184 -3.82 10.12 6.20
C ILE A 184 -3.12 10.98 7.27
N ILE A 185 -2.81 12.25 6.94
CA ILE A 185 -2.09 13.17 7.82
C ILE A 185 -2.85 13.38 9.13
N GLN A 186 -4.17 13.41 9.06
CA GLN A 186 -5.03 13.62 10.23
C GLN A 186 -5.09 12.41 11.16
N MET A 187 -4.65 11.23 10.69
CA MET A 187 -4.68 9.98 11.44
C MET A 187 -3.39 9.67 12.18
N ILE A 188 -2.35 10.46 11.97
CA ILE A 188 -1.02 10.24 12.55
C ILE A 188 -0.76 11.21 13.70
N VAL A 189 -0.08 10.75 14.76
CA VAL A 189 0.37 11.55 15.93
C VAL A 189 1.70 12.22 15.66
#